data_1ff7e6c297f5e2d848c3789f08840f0b
#
_entry.id   1ff7e6c297f5e2d848c3789f08840f0b
#
_cell.length_a   1.000
_cell.length_b   1.000
_cell.length_c   1.000
_cell.angle_alpha   90.00
_cell.angle_beta   90.00
_cell.angle_gamma   90.00
#
_symmetry.space_group_name_H-M   'P 1'
#
loop_
_entity.id
_entity.type
_entity.pdbx_description
1 polymer ?
#
loop_
_entity_poly.entity_id
_entity_poly.type
_entity_poly.pdbx_seq_one_letter_code
_entity_poly.pdbx_strand_id
1 'polypeptide(L)'
;MAVKGKWAQGIEPRNFRWVMKDVLAVCERPGGYGANHRRVRRQEEIIWVREQGFSPVISIIASPANLHNSDELGVTWLHRPFSNHEDMGVYLAQFLPELKGLLAARHKVLIHGEELGDRISGIVGSYLVWSGLMPTGPKAISLTEQLTARQLGPVGRELVAVALTLPPAP
;
A
#
# COMPACT_ATOMS: atom_id res chain seq x y z
N MET A 1 14.60 27.77 -6.68
CA MET A 1 14.63 26.30 -6.90
C MET A 1 14.79 26.03 -8.40
N ALA A 2 15.71 25.16 -8.76
CA ALA A 2 15.80 24.72 -10.15
C ALA A 2 14.56 23.90 -10.49
N VAL A 3 13.90 24.22 -11.60
CA VAL A 3 12.78 23.42 -12.12
C VAL A 3 13.36 22.11 -12.64
N LYS A 4 12.98 21.00 -12.01
CA LYS A 4 13.38 19.68 -12.50
C LYS A 4 12.71 19.42 -13.83
N GLY A 5 13.46 18.96 -14.81
CA GLY A 5 12.90 18.54 -16.09
C GLY A 5 11.87 17.40 -15.91
N LYS A 6 10.97 17.26 -16.87
CA LYS A 6 9.89 16.26 -16.86
C LYS A 6 10.39 14.84 -16.51
N TRP A 7 11.56 14.48 -17.00
CA TRP A 7 12.16 13.16 -16.78
C TRP A 7 12.72 12.96 -15.36
N ALA A 8 13.04 14.04 -14.66
CA ALA A 8 13.54 13.97 -13.29
C ALA A 8 12.44 13.72 -12.25
N GLN A 9 11.18 13.82 -12.65
CA GLN A 9 10.02 13.59 -11.77
C GLN A 9 9.56 12.13 -11.76
N GLY A 10 10.01 11.34 -12.73
CA GLY A 10 9.62 9.94 -12.87
C GLY A 10 8.22 9.74 -13.45
N ILE A 11 7.71 8.54 -13.29
CA ILE A 11 6.39 8.12 -13.81
C ILE A 11 5.57 7.55 -12.66
N GLU A 12 4.31 7.98 -12.53
CA GLU A 12 3.39 7.46 -11.54
C GLU A 12 3.20 5.95 -11.69
N PRO A 13 3.31 5.16 -10.60
CA PRO A 13 3.03 3.73 -10.63
C PRO A 13 1.62 3.42 -11.11
N ARG A 14 1.45 2.24 -11.71
CA ARG A 14 0.14 1.79 -12.18
C ARG A 14 -0.85 1.64 -11.04
N ASN A 15 -2.10 1.99 -11.30
CA ASN A 15 -3.20 1.88 -10.35
C ASN A 15 -2.94 2.61 -9.03
N PHE A 16 -2.20 3.71 -9.09
CA PHE A 16 -1.99 4.57 -7.93
C PHE A 16 -3.32 5.15 -7.45
N ARG A 17 -3.61 4.97 -6.16
CA ARG A 17 -4.84 5.49 -5.53
C ARG A 17 -4.52 6.08 -4.16
N TRP A 18 -5.03 7.27 -3.91
CA TRP A 18 -5.01 7.84 -2.57
C TRP A 18 -6.04 7.13 -1.69
N VAL A 19 -5.64 6.71 -0.51
CA VAL A 19 -6.55 6.31 0.58
C VAL A 19 -6.86 7.53 1.43
N MET A 20 -5.82 8.24 1.84
CA MET A 20 -5.92 9.54 2.49
C MET A 20 -4.96 10.48 1.77
N LYS A 21 -5.49 11.52 1.15
CA LYS A 21 -4.68 12.41 0.31
C LYS A 21 -3.47 12.94 1.07
N ASP A 22 -2.31 12.87 0.44
CA ASP A 22 -1.01 13.31 0.96
C ASP A 22 -0.51 12.56 2.21
N VAL A 23 -1.18 11.47 2.60
CA VAL A 23 -0.87 10.70 3.82
C VAL A 23 -0.65 9.22 3.52
N LEU A 24 -1.61 8.58 2.87
CA LEU A 24 -1.57 7.13 2.60
C LEU A 24 -2.08 6.85 1.20
N ALA A 25 -1.31 6.08 0.43
CA ALA A 25 -1.68 5.65 -0.90
C ALA A 25 -1.35 4.17 -1.13
N VAL A 26 -1.93 3.61 -2.16
CA VAL A 26 -1.68 2.23 -2.62
C VAL A 26 -1.41 2.23 -4.13
N CYS A 27 -0.67 1.25 -4.61
CA CYS A 27 -0.41 1.08 -6.04
C CYS A 27 0.05 -0.35 -6.36
N GLU A 28 0.19 -0.65 -7.66
CA GLU A 28 0.97 -1.80 -8.11
C GLU A 28 2.45 -1.56 -7.85
N ARG A 29 3.21 -2.65 -7.70
CA ARG A 29 4.66 -2.55 -7.53
C ARG A 29 5.31 -1.80 -8.70
N PRO A 30 6.36 -1.03 -8.44
CA PRO A 30 7.09 -0.34 -9.50
C PRO A 30 7.61 -1.32 -10.56
N GLY A 31 7.39 -0.95 -11.83
CA GLY A 31 7.70 -1.78 -13.00
C GLY A 31 6.56 -2.69 -13.42
N GLY A 32 5.52 -2.83 -12.63
CA GLY A 32 4.35 -3.67 -12.91
C GLY A 32 4.61 -5.15 -12.76
N TYR A 33 3.63 -5.94 -13.16
CA TYR A 33 3.58 -7.39 -13.04
C TYR A 33 3.62 -8.05 -14.41
N GLY A 34 4.35 -9.18 -14.53
CA GLY A 34 4.35 -10.03 -15.70
C GLY A 34 5.51 -9.81 -16.69
N ALA A 35 5.36 -10.37 -17.92
CA ALA A 35 6.42 -10.44 -18.93
C ALA A 35 6.89 -9.08 -19.47
N ASN A 36 6.09 -8.04 -19.32
CA ASN A 36 6.41 -6.70 -19.79
C ASN A 36 7.11 -5.83 -18.73
N HIS A 37 7.58 -6.44 -17.66
CA HIS A 37 8.29 -5.74 -16.59
C HIS A 37 9.62 -5.21 -17.10
N ARG A 38 9.78 -3.89 -17.14
CA ARG A 38 10.98 -3.22 -17.63
C ARG A 38 11.74 -2.55 -16.50
N ARG A 39 13.05 -2.80 -16.44
CA ARG A 39 13.93 -2.19 -15.44
C ARG A 39 13.88 -0.66 -15.46
N VAL A 40 13.91 -0.06 -16.64
CA VAL A 40 13.88 1.41 -16.78
C VAL A 40 12.57 1.97 -16.23
N ARG A 41 11.44 1.35 -16.56
CA ARG A 41 10.15 1.80 -16.03
C ARG A 41 10.07 1.67 -14.52
N ARG A 42 10.58 0.57 -13.96
CA ARG A 42 10.65 0.38 -12.50
C ARG A 42 11.44 1.50 -11.83
N GLN A 43 12.59 1.86 -12.38
CA GLN A 43 13.41 2.95 -11.86
C GLN A 43 12.69 4.29 -11.94
N GLU A 44 12.01 4.58 -13.04
CA GLU A 44 11.24 5.81 -13.21
C GLU A 44 10.06 5.90 -12.24
N GLU A 45 9.38 4.80 -11.99
CA GLU A 45 8.29 4.76 -11.00
C GLU A 45 8.82 4.93 -9.57
N ILE A 46 9.95 4.35 -9.23
CA ILE A 46 10.60 4.56 -7.93
C ILE A 46 11.03 6.02 -7.76
N ILE A 47 11.56 6.63 -8.81
CA ILE A 47 11.92 8.07 -8.80
C ILE A 47 10.68 8.91 -8.51
N TRP A 48 9.56 8.62 -9.16
CA TRP A 48 8.31 9.32 -8.91
C TRP A 48 7.88 9.21 -7.43
N VAL A 49 7.92 8.00 -6.88
CA VAL A 49 7.59 7.75 -5.47
C VAL A 49 8.48 8.60 -4.55
N ARG A 50 9.79 8.63 -4.81
CA ARG A 50 10.74 9.46 -4.07
C ARG A 50 10.40 10.96 -4.18
N GLU A 51 10.14 11.43 -5.39
CA GLU A 51 9.86 12.85 -5.64
C GLU A 51 8.53 13.30 -5.01
N GLN A 52 7.57 12.38 -4.84
CA GLN A 52 6.34 12.65 -4.13
C GLN A 52 6.51 12.63 -2.60
N GLY A 53 7.67 12.24 -2.10
CA GLY A 53 7.97 12.25 -0.67
C GLY A 53 7.46 11.05 0.12
N PHE A 54 7.14 9.95 -0.54
CA PHE A 54 6.75 8.72 0.16
C PHE A 54 7.94 8.10 0.91
N SER A 55 7.75 7.86 2.19
CA SER A 55 8.72 7.20 3.07
C SER A 55 8.03 6.79 4.38
N PRO A 56 7.90 5.49 4.70
CA PRO A 56 8.38 4.37 3.91
C PRO A 56 7.40 3.93 2.81
N VAL A 57 7.93 3.13 1.88
CA VAL A 57 7.14 2.30 0.99
C VAL A 57 7.03 0.92 1.63
N ILE A 58 5.83 0.39 1.77
CA ILE A 58 5.59 -0.94 2.34
C ILE A 58 5.24 -1.91 1.21
N SER A 59 6.04 -2.95 1.05
CA SER A 59 5.77 -4.02 0.10
C SER A 59 5.10 -5.19 0.81
N ILE A 60 3.91 -5.58 0.36
CA ILE A 60 3.21 -6.78 0.84
C ILE A 60 3.45 -8.00 -0.05
N ILE A 61 4.28 -7.87 -1.06
CA ILE A 61 4.63 -8.94 -1.99
C ILE A 61 5.44 -10.01 -1.24
N ALA A 62 5.16 -11.30 -1.52
CA ALA A 62 5.83 -12.39 -0.85
C ALA A 62 7.35 -12.41 -1.11
N SER A 63 7.76 -12.08 -2.34
CA SER A 63 9.19 -12.05 -2.72
C SER A 63 9.82 -10.68 -2.44
N PRO A 64 11.05 -10.64 -1.86
CA PRO A 64 11.81 -9.38 -1.73
C PRO A 64 12.45 -8.92 -3.04
N ALA A 65 12.20 -9.60 -4.16
CA ALA A 65 12.79 -9.27 -5.45
C ALA A 65 12.58 -7.81 -5.83
N ASN A 66 13.63 -7.17 -6.30
CA ASN A 66 13.65 -5.77 -6.77
C ASN A 66 13.50 -4.68 -5.68
N LEU A 67 13.37 -5.02 -4.41
CA LEU A 67 13.31 -4.00 -3.34
C LEU A 67 14.63 -3.22 -3.21
N HIS A 68 15.76 -3.84 -3.52
CA HIS A 68 17.07 -3.19 -3.52
C HIS A 68 17.17 -1.99 -4.49
N ASN A 69 16.33 -1.95 -5.53
CA ASN A 69 16.28 -0.79 -6.44
C ASN A 69 15.81 0.48 -5.73
N SER A 70 14.98 0.33 -4.71
CA SER A 70 14.54 1.46 -3.88
C SER A 70 15.71 2.01 -3.05
N ASP A 71 16.58 1.14 -2.53
CA ASP A 71 17.79 1.56 -1.80
C ASP A 71 18.71 2.38 -2.70
N GLU A 72 18.97 1.91 -3.93
CA GLU A 72 19.81 2.60 -4.91
C GLU A 72 19.29 4.01 -5.24
N LEU A 73 17.97 4.18 -5.21
CA LEU A 73 17.31 5.45 -5.54
C LEU A 73 16.94 6.28 -4.30
N GLY A 74 17.36 5.84 -3.12
CA GLY A 74 17.17 6.58 -1.88
C GLY A 74 15.74 6.56 -1.32
N VAL A 75 14.99 5.50 -1.60
CA VAL A 75 13.64 5.30 -1.05
C VAL A 75 13.69 4.32 0.10
N THR A 76 13.23 4.73 1.27
CA THR A 76 13.06 3.85 2.42
C THR A 76 11.90 2.89 2.19
N TRP A 77 12.12 1.61 2.41
CA TRP A 77 11.10 0.59 2.22
C TRP A 77 11.06 -0.40 3.39
N LEU A 78 9.87 -0.99 3.58
CA LEU A 78 9.65 -2.06 4.55
C LEU A 78 9.04 -3.25 3.81
N HIS A 79 9.55 -4.44 4.06
CA HIS A 79 9.00 -5.67 3.51
C HIS A 79 8.07 -6.31 4.54
N ARG A 80 6.78 -6.37 4.22
CA ARG A 80 5.73 -6.96 5.08
C ARG A 80 4.95 -7.98 4.26
N PRO A 81 5.57 -9.12 3.93
CA PRO A 81 4.96 -10.08 3.00
C PRO A 81 3.64 -10.61 3.53
N PHE A 82 2.66 -10.67 2.64
CA PHE A 82 1.35 -11.22 2.91
C PHE A 82 1.02 -12.28 1.86
N SER A 83 1.31 -13.55 2.18
CA SER A 83 1.08 -14.68 1.28
C SER A 83 -0.22 -15.41 1.62
N ASN A 84 -0.60 -16.40 0.79
CA ASN A 84 -1.76 -17.26 1.03
C ASN A 84 -1.63 -18.11 2.31
N HIS A 85 -0.42 -18.27 2.83
CA HIS A 85 -0.12 -19.08 4.01
C HIS A 85 -0.14 -18.29 5.31
N GLU A 86 -0.25 -16.97 5.23
CA GLU A 86 -0.29 -16.12 6.41
C GLU A 86 -1.64 -16.20 7.10
N ASP A 87 -1.65 -16.30 8.42
CA ASP A 87 -2.86 -16.13 9.22
C ASP A 87 -3.25 -14.64 9.19
N MET A 88 -4.46 -14.35 8.74
CA MET A 88 -4.94 -12.97 8.60
C MET A 88 -4.95 -12.21 9.92
N GLY A 89 -5.39 -12.86 11.00
CA GLY A 89 -5.46 -12.23 12.31
C GLY A 89 -4.09 -11.87 12.86
N VAL A 90 -3.13 -12.80 12.75
CA VAL A 90 -1.73 -12.57 13.16
C VAL A 90 -1.10 -11.45 12.33
N TYR A 91 -1.29 -11.51 11.01
CA TYR A 91 -0.75 -10.50 10.10
C TYR A 91 -1.30 -9.10 10.42
N LEU A 92 -2.61 -8.96 10.49
CA LEU A 92 -3.26 -7.68 10.75
C LEU A 92 -2.93 -7.15 12.16
N ALA A 93 -2.82 -8.02 13.15
CA ALA A 93 -2.47 -7.62 14.52
C ALA A 93 -1.09 -6.95 14.61
N GLN A 94 -0.20 -7.27 13.68
CA GLN A 94 1.13 -6.64 13.58
C GLN A 94 1.14 -5.47 12.61
N PHE A 95 0.50 -5.62 11.45
CA PHE A 95 0.53 -4.62 10.38
C PHE A 95 -0.25 -3.35 10.72
N LEU A 96 -1.45 -3.48 11.25
CA LEU A 96 -2.33 -2.32 11.50
C LEU A 96 -1.76 -1.35 12.54
N PRO A 97 -1.23 -1.82 13.71
CA PRO A 97 -0.58 -0.91 14.65
C PRO A 97 0.68 -0.25 14.09
N GLU A 98 1.49 -0.98 13.30
CA GLU A 98 2.67 -0.42 12.65
C GLU A 98 2.27 0.71 11.69
N LEU A 99 1.27 0.47 10.84
CA LEU A 99 0.77 1.49 9.93
C LEU A 99 0.25 2.71 10.69
N LYS A 100 -0.53 2.50 11.73
CA LYS A 100 -1.04 3.60 12.55
C LYS A 100 0.10 4.41 13.17
N GLY A 101 1.13 3.74 13.67
CA GLY A 101 2.31 4.40 14.23
C GLY A 101 3.05 5.25 13.21
N LEU A 102 3.22 4.76 11.99
CA LEU A 102 3.84 5.50 10.90
C LEU A 102 3.03 6.76 10.56
N LEU A 103 1.71 6.62 10.44
CA LEU A 103 0.84 7.75 10.12
C LEU A 103 0.80 8.78 11.26
N ALA A 104 0.79 8.32 12.52
CA ALA A 104 0.86 9.20 13.68
C ALA A 104 2.18 9.98 13.75
N ALA A 105 3.28 9.36 13.31
CA ALA A 105 4.58 10.01 13.19
C ALA A 105 4.71 10.90 11.94
N ARG A 106 3.62 11.11 11.22
CA ARG A 106 3.51 11.97 10.04
C ARG A 106 4.32 11.50 8.83
N HIS A 107 4.56 10.20 8.73
CA HIS A 107 5.09 9.62 7.51
C HIS A 107 4.04 9.61 6.39
N LYS A 108 4.49 9.84 5.17
CA LYS A 108 3.67 9.68 3.96
C LYS A 108 3.92 8.29 3.42
N VAL A 109 2.96 7.40 3.56
CA VAL A 109 3.13 5.96 3.35
C VAL A 109 2.52 5.52 2.02
N LEU A 110 3.26 4.71 1.27
CA LEU A 110 2.79 4.01 0.09
C LEU A 110 2.83 2.51 0.34
N ILE A 111 1.72 1.83 0.11
CA ILE A 111 1.66 0.37 0.18
C ILE A 111 1.53 -0.17 -1.24
N HIS A 112 2.37 -1.13 -1.62
CA HIS A 112 2.23 -1.78 -2.91
C HIS A 112 2.11 -3.29 -2.81
N GLY A 113 1.32 -3.86 -3.73
CA GLY A 113 1.23 -5.28 -4.01
C GLY A 113 1.64 -5.56 -5.44
N GLU A 114 1.59 -6.82 -5.88
CA GLU A 114 1.85 -7.19 -7.27
C GLU A 114 0.83 -6.53 -8.21
N GLU A 115 -0.40 -6.45 -7.76
CA GLU A 115 -1.49 -5.74 -8.43
C GLU A 115 -2.30 -4.99 -7.38
N LEU A 116 -3.13 -4.04 -7.80
CA LEU A 116 -4.11 -3.43 -6.91
C LEU A 116 -5.30 -4.39 -6.75
N GLY A 117 -5.05 -5.49 -6.08
CA GLY A 117 -5.95 -6.62 -5.94
C GLY A 117 -6.72 -6.65 -4.64
N ASP A 118 -7.34 -7.78 -4.40
CA ASP A 118 -8.26 -7.98 -3.27
C ASP A 118 -7.54 -7.91 -1.92
N ARG A 119 -6.30 -8.39 -1.83
CA ARG A 119 -5.52 -8.35 -0.60
C ARG A 119 -5.18 -6.94 -0.16
N ILE A 120 -4.60 -6.16 -1.05
CA ILE A 120 -4.21 -4.78 -0.72
C ILE A 120 -5.45 -3.94 -0.41
N SER A 121 -6.53 -4.13 -1.16
CA SER A 121 -7.81 -3.46 -0.91
C SER A 121 -8.41 -3.88 0.42
N GLY A 122 -8.32 -5.16 0.76
CA GLY A 122 -8.77 -5.69 2.05
C GLY A 122 -7.97 -5.13 3.23
N ILE A 123 -6.67 -4.92 3.06
CA ILE A 123 -5.83 -4.25 4.07
C ILE A 123 -6.29 -2.80 4.27
N VAL A 124 -6.60 -2.09 3.20
CA VAL A 124 -7.15 -0.72 3.29
C VAL A 124 -8.46 -0.72 4.08
N GLY A 125 -9.40 -1.57 3.72
CA GLY A 125 -10.68 -1.67 4.44
C GLY A 125 -10.51 -2.07 5.91
N SER A 126 -9.59 -2.98 6.18
CA SER A 126 -9.24 -3.40 7.53
C SER A 126 -8.71 -2.23 8.36
N TYR A 127 -7.81 -1.44 7.81
CA TYR A 127 -7.30 -0.27 8.50
C TYR A 127 -8.40 0.75 8.78
N LEU A 128 -9.26 1.01 7.81
CA LEU A 128 -10.35 1.99 7.96
C LEU A 128 -11.30 1.63 9.11
N VAL A 129 -11.68 0.35 9.23
CA VAL A 129 -12.59 -0.07 10.31
C VAL A 129 -11.87 -0.23 11.64
N TRP A 130 -10.68 -0.80 11.64
CA TRP A 130 -9.90 -1.02 12.86
C TRP A 130 -9.48 0.28 13.53
N SER A 131 -9.08 1.27 12.74
CA SER A 131 -8.66 2.60 13.23
C SER A 131 -9.83 3.47 13.71
N GLY A 132 -11.07 3.09 13.41
CA GLY A 132 -12.26 3.88 13.73
C GLY A 132 -12.56 4.99 12.72
N LEU A 133 -11.79 5.09 11.63
CA LEU A 133 -12.09 6.05 10.55
C LEU A 133 -13.42 5.74 9.88
N MET A 134 -13.78 4.45 9.77
CA MET A 134 -15.12 4.02 9.38
C MET A 134 -15.77 3.27 10.54
N PRO A 135 -17.05 3.53 10.82
CA PRO A 135 -17.70 2.98 12.03
C PRO A 135 -18.10 1.51 11.89
N THR A 136 -18.25 0.98 10.68
CA THR A 136 -18.71 -0.39 10.44
C THR A 136 -17.94 -1.04 9.29
N GLY A 137 -17.94 -2.39 9.27
CA GLY A 137 -17.37 -3.17 8.16
C GLY A 137 -17.97 -2.80 6.81
N PRO A 138 -19.30 -2.81 6.65
CA PRO A 138 -19.93 -2.42 5.38
C PRO A 138 -19.54 -1.03 4.89
N LYS A 139 -19.43 -0.04 5.77
CA LYS A 139 -19.00 1.30 5.40
C LYS A 139 -17.53 1.35 4.99
N ALA A 140 -16.68 0.62 5.67
CA ALA A 140 -15.25 0.49 5.30
C ALA A 140 -15.10 -0.18 3.94
N ILE A 141 -15.85 -1.23 3.66
CA ILE A 141 -15.87 -1.91 2.36
C ILE A 141 -16.33 -0.95 1.26
N SER A 142 -17.44 -0.28 1.47
CA SER A 142 -17.98 0.67 0.49
C SER A 142 -17.00 1.78 0.14
N LEU A 143 -16.37 2.38 1.15
CA LEU A 143 -15.38 3.42 0.92
C LEU A 143 -14.14 2.87 0.20
N THR A 144 -13.65 1.70 0.59
CA THR A 144 -12.53 1.05 -0.07
C THR A 144 -12.80 0.80 -1.54
N GLU A 145 -14.00 0.31 -1.87
CA GLU A 145 -14.41 0.07 -3.26
C GLU A 145 -14.45 1.36 -4.08
N GLN A 146 -14.85 2.48 -3.48
CA GLN A 146 -14.80 3.79 -4.12
C GLN A 146 -13.37 4.26 -4.34
N LEU A 147 -12.52 4.14 -3.33
CA LEU A 147 -11.12 4.59 -3.38
C LEU A 147 -10.29 3.80 -4.37
N THR A 148 -10.49 2.49 -4.47
CA THR A 148 -9.74 1.60 -5.34
C THR A 148 -10.37 1.39 -6.71
N ALA A 149 -11.60 1.89 -6.92
CA ALA A 149 -12.38 1.73 -8.13
C ALA A 149 -12.62 0.27 -8.51
N ARG A 150 -12.75 -0.63 -7.52
CA ARG A 150 -13.06 -2.05 -7.72
C ARG A 150 -13.81 -2.62 -6.53
N GLN A 151 -14.57 -3.68 -6.77
CA GLN A 151 -15.27 -4.39 -5.70
C GLN A 151 -14.31 -5.26 -4.89
N LEU A 152 -14.53 -5.35 -3.57
CA LEU A 152 -13.85 -6.31 -2.73
C LEU A 152 -14.38 -7.71 -3.00
N GLY A 153 -13.45 -8.63 -3.22
CA GLY A 153 -13.73 -10.04 -3.30
C GLY A 153 -13.74 -10.74 -1.94
N PRO A 154 -13.80 -12.07 -1.93
CA PRO A 154 -13.90 -12.87 -0.69
C PRO A 154 -12.76 -12.62 0.28
N VAL A 155 -11.52 -12.56 -0.21
CA VAL A 155 -10.34 -12.35 0.66
C VAL A 155 -10.36 -10.97 1.29
N GLY A 156 -10.66 -9.94 0.51
CA GLY A 156 -10.74 -8.57 1.03
C GLY A 156 -11.84 -8.41 2.08
N ARG A 157 -12.99 -9.01 1.85
CA ARG A 157 -14.12 -8.99 2.81
C ARG A 157 -13.78 -9.75 4.09
N GLU A 158 -13.11 -10.89 3.96
CA GLU A 158 -12.64 -11.66 5.11
C GLU A 158 -11.63 -10.87 5.95
N LEU A 159 -10.69 -10.18 5.32
CA LEU A 159 -9.74 -9.31 6.01
C LEU A 159 -10.46 -8.24 6.85
N VAL A 160 -11.47 -7.59 6.30
CA VAL A 160 -12.27 -6.61 7.06
C VAL A 160 -12.97 -7.26 8.24
N ALA A 161 -13.56 -8.44 8.04
CA ALA A 161 -14.21 -9.19 9.12
C ALA A 161 -13.23 -9.58 10.23
N VAL A 162 -12.04 -10.03 9.88
CA VAL A 162 -10.97 -10.35 10.84
C VAL A 162 -10.53 -9.11 11.61
N ALA A 163 -10.39 -7.97 10.94
CA ALA A 163 -10.02 -6.72 11.59
C ALA A 163 -11.01 -6.31 12.69
N LEU A 164 -12.29 -6.62 12.52
CA LEU A 164 -13.33 -6.36 13.52
C LEU A 164 -13.20 -7.24 14.77
N THR A 165 -12.48 -8.34 14.70
CA THR A 165 -12.24 -9.23 15.85
C THR A 165 -11.01 -8.83 16.65
N LEU A 166 -10.18 -7.95 16.14
CA LEU A 166 -8.96 -7.49 16.81
C LEU A 166 -9.31 -6.46 17.88
N PRO A 167 -8.45 -6.30 18.92
CA PRO A 167 -8.59 -5.18 19.83
C PRO A 167 -8.61 -3.86 19.05
N PRO A 168 -9.52 -2.94 19.40
CA PRO A 168 -9.59 -1.66 18.69
C PRO A 168 -8.29 -0.87 18.81
N ALA A 169 -8.05 0.01 17.85
CA ALA A 169 -6.88 0.86 17.84
C ALA A 169 -6.83 1.70 19.14
N PRO A 170 -5.65 1.78 19.77
CA PRO A 170 -5.47 2.59 20.98
C PRO A 170 -5.65 4.09 20.73
#